data_1a6cf99d1f2aeb3b4c446284286d5de7
#
_entry.id   1a6cf99d1f2aeb3b4c446284286d5de7
#
_cell.length_a   1.000
_cell.length_b   1.000
_cell.length_c   1.000
_cell.angle_alpha   90.00
_cell.angle_beta   90.00
_cell.angle_gamma   90.00
#
_symmetry.space_group_name_H-M   'P 1'
#
loop_
_entity.id
_entity.type
_entity.pdbx_description
1 polymer ?
#
loop_
_entity_poly.entity_id
_entity_poly.type
_entity_poly.pdbx_seq_one_letter_code
_entity_poly.pdbx_strand_id
1 'polypeptide(L)'
;MRQCIVRVATDSDAPSVVAVLRDSITYLCVGDHRNDPATLERWLRNKTADNFCQWLQDPERHFVVAETDSNVCGVGMVRRNGDLDLCYVQPGKERLGIGSAMMHALEERARDWRLNKLQLISTVNARTFYEHLGYQFTGEDSVPGYGAARDYYYAKSITPGA
;
A
#
# COMPACT_ATOMS: atom_id res chain seq x y z
N MET A 1 25.35 0.73 2.35
CA MET A 1 23.88 0.89 2.12
C MET A 1 23.23 -0.47 2.30
N ARG A 2 22.22 -0.52 3.15
CA ARG A 2 21.41 -1.73 3.27
C ARG A 2 20.55 -1.87 1.99
N GLN A 3 20.68 -3.01 1.35
CA GLN A 3 19.96 -3.26 0.10
C GLN A 3 18.48 -3.56 0.41
N CYS A 4 17.57 -2.85 -0.25
CA CYS A 4 16.14 -3.17 -0.25
C CYS A 4 15.87 -4.15 -1.39
N ILE A 5 15.26 -5.28 -1.08
CA ILE A 5 14.82 -6.27 -2.05
C ILE A 5 13.30 -6.29 -2.08
N VAL A 6 12.72 -6.16 -3.28
CA VAL A 6 11.27 -6.31 -3.48
C VAL A 6 11.01 -7.63 -4.19
N ARG A 7 10.12 -8.44 -3.63
CA ARG A 7 9.75 -9.75 -4.18
C ARG A 7 8.26 -10.01 -4.03
N VAL A 8 7.76 -11.01 -4.74
CA VAL A 8 6.39 -11.48 -4.60
C VAL A 8 6.17 -12.02 -3.18
N ALA A 9 5.04 -11.67 -2.58
CA ALA A 9 4.66 -12.15 -1.25
C ALA A 9 4.25 -13.62 -1.29
N THR A 10 4.47 -14.33 -0.17
CA THR A 10 4.04 -15.71 0.04
C THR A 10 3.26 -15.83 1.34
N ASP A 11 2.58 -16.96 1.56
CA ASP A 11 1.82 -17.22 2.79
C ASP A 11 2.68 -17.11 4.05
N SER A 12 3.94 -17.50 3.95
CA SER A 12 4.88 -17.43 5.08
C SER A 12 5.21 -16.00 5.51
N ASP A 13 4.91 -15.01 4.68
CA ASP A 13 5.10 -13.60 5.02
C ASP A 13 3.97 -13.04 5.91
N ALA A 14 2.87 -13.78 6.09
CA ALA A 14 1.67 -13.29 6.76
C ALA A 14 1.92 -12.64 8.13
N PRO A 15 2.66 -13.22 9.06
CA PRO A 15 2.92 -12.57 10.35
C PRO A 15 3.62 -11.23 10.20
N SER A 16 4.64 -11.14 9.36
CA SER A 16 5.41 -9.93 9.14
C SER A 16 4.61 -8.86 8.39
N VAL A 17 3.83 -9.26 7.38
CA VAL A 17 2.96 -8.36 6.62
C VAL A 17 1.88 -7.75 7.53
N VAL A 18 1.24 -8.56 8.35
CA VAL A 18 0.23 -8.07 9.30
C VAL A 18 0.83 -7.08 10.29
N ALA A 19 2.03 -7.36 10.82
CA ALA A 19 2.73 -6.44 11.70
C ALA A 19 3.02 -5.10 10.99
N VAL A 20 3.52 -5.13 9.76
CA VAL A 20 3.77 -3.90 8.96
C VAL A 20 2.48 -3.13 8.74
N LEU A 21 1.40 -3.77 8.32
CA LEU A 21 0.11 -3.12 8.08
C LEU A 21 -0.43 -2.46 9.35
N ARG A 22 -0.47 -3.20 10.45
CA ARG A 22 -1.03 -2.70 11.70
C ARG A 22 -0.21 -1.57 12.30
N ASP A 23 1.10 -1.72 12.31
CA ASP A 23 1.99 -0.69 12.85
C ASP A 23 2.00 0.56 11.98
N SER A 24 2.05 0.41 10.67
CA SER A 24 2.01 1.53 9.73
C SER A 24 0.71 2.33 9.88
N ILE A 25 -0.44 1.66 9.92
CA ILE A 25 -1.73 2.31 10.11
C ILE A 25 -1.76 3.02 11.48
N THR A 26 -1.36 2.33 12.54
CA THR A 26 -1.43 2.85 13.90
C THR A 26 -0.56 4.09 14.08
N TYR A 27 0.68 4.06 13.60
CA TYR A 27 1.67 5.08 13.90
C TYR A 27 1.91 6.09 12.78
N LEU A 28 1.68 5.73 11.51
CA LEU A 28 1.94 6.61 10.38
C LEU A 28 0.66 7.25 9.79
N CYS A 29 -0.51 6.72 10.09
CA CYS A 29 -1.78 7.25 9.58
C CYS A 29 -2.54 8.07 10.61
N VAL A 30 -1.88 8.62 11.62
CA VAL A 30 -2.48 9.43 12.68
C VAL A 30 -3.21 10.64 12.11
N GLY A 31 -2.72 11.23 11.02
CA GLY A 31 -3.38 12.34 10.33
C GLY A 31 -4.79 11.99 9.84
N ASP A 32 -5.07 10.71 9.61
CA ASP A 32 -6.37 10.22 9.15
C ASP A 32 -7.25 9.75 10.30
N HIS A 33 -6.78 8.81 11.12
CA HIS A 33 -7.60 8.26 12.22
C HIS A 33 -7.58 9.10 13.51
N ARG A 34 -6.63 10.05 13.65
CA ARG A 34 -6.50 10.97 14.79
C ARG A 34 -6.52 10.30 16.17
N ASN A 35 -6.03 9.05 16.23
CA ASN A 35 -6.07 8.20 17.41
C ASN A 35 -7.49 7.95 17.96
N ASP A 36 -8.54 8.14 17.14
CA ASP A 36 -9.88 7.75 17.50
C ASP A 36 -10.00 6.23 17.59
N PRO A 37 -10.30 5.64 18.77
CA PRO A 37 -10.27 4.19 18.94
C PRO A 37 -11.23 3.44 18.02
N ALA A 38 -12.41 3.98 17.75
CA ALA A 38 -13.40 3.34 16.90
C ALA A 38 -12.97 3.32 15.43
N THR A 39 -12.43 4.43 14.95
CA THR A 39 -11.89 4.54 13.60
C THR A 39 -10.71 3.58 13.39
N LEU A 40 -9.76 3.58 14.34
CA LEU A 40 -8.59 2.72 14.29
C LEU A 40 -8.96 1.23 14.33
N GLU A 41 -9.88 0.85 15.22
CA GLU A 41 -10.36 -0.54 15.31
C GLU A 41 -10.99 -1.01 14.01
N ARG A 42 -11.82 -0.19 13.37
CA ARG A 42 -12.43 -0.51 12.08
C ARG A 42 -11.40 -0.72 10.99
N TRP A 43 -10.40 0.16 10.94
CA TRP A 43 -9.35 0.08 9.92
C TRP A 43 -8.47 -1.16 10.10
N LEU A 44 -8.17 -1.53 11.36
CA LEU A 44 -7.33 -2.69 11.66
C LEU A 44 -8.07 -4.03 11.62
N ARG A 45 -9.39 -4.03 11.66
CA ARG A 45 -10.22 -5.22 11.85
C ARG A 45 -9.93 -6.34 10.85
N ASN A 46 -9.71 -6.01 9.58
CA ASN A 46 -9.45 -6.99 8.54
C ASN A 46 -7.95 -7.26 8.30
N LYS A 47 -7.06 -6.61 9.04
CA LYS A 47 -5.62 -6.79 8.91
C LYS A 47 -5.17 -7.97 9.76
N THR A 48 -5.48 -9.19 9.30
CA THR A 48 -5.17 -10.45 9.96
C THR A 48 -4.43 -11.39 9.03
N ALA A 49 -3.68 -12.35 9.60
CA ALA A 49 -2.94 -13.34 8.82
C ALA A 49 -3.86 -14.17 7.92
N ASP A 50 -5.03 -14.59 8.43
CA ASP A 50 -6.00 -15.38 7.67
C ASP A 50 -6.52 -14.60 6.45
N ASN A 51 -6.89 -13.34 6.64
CA ASN A 51 -7.33 -12.48 5.55
C ASN A 51 -6.23 -12.28 4.52
N PHE A 52 -5.00 -12.03 4.95
CA PHE A 52 -3.87 -11.85 4.04
C PHE A 52 -3.65 -13.11 3.19
N CYS A 53 -3.66 -14.29 3.80
CA CYS A 53 -3.52 -15.56 3.07
C CYS A 53 -4.66 -15.77 2.06
N GLN A 54 -5.89 -15.39 2.41
CA GLN A 54 -7.01 -15.44 1.47
C GLN A 54 -6.83 -14.46 0.31
N TRP A 55 -6.38 -13.25 0.59
CA TRP A 55 -6.12 -12.24 -0.46
C TRP A 55 -5.03 -12.69 -1.43
N LEU A 56 -4.00 -13.40 -0.96
CA LEU A 56 -2.94 -13.94 -1.83
C LEU A 56 -3.46 -14.94 -2.85
N GLN A 57 -4.55 -15.63 -2.57
CA GLN A 57 -5.14 -16.62 -3.47
C GLN A 57 -6.00 -15.99 -4.57
N ASP A 58 -6.33 -14.72 -4.46
CA ASP A 58 -7.12 -14.01 -5.45
C ASP A 58 -6.23 -13.67 -6.68
N PRO A 59 -6.52 -14.25 -7.88
CA PRO A 59 -5.71 -14.01 -9.07
C PRO A 59 -5.79 -12.57 -9.60
N GLU A 60 -6.77 -11.79 -9.14
CA GLU A 60 -6.93 -10.39 -9.50
C GLU A 60 -6.01 -9.47 -8.68
N ARG A 61 -5.29 -10.01 -7.69
CA ARG A 61 -4.41 -9.26 -6.80
C ARG A 61 -2.97 -9.71 -6.94
N HIS A 62 -2.05 -8.76 -6.92
CA HIS A 62 -0.62 -9.03 -6.90
C HIS A 62 0.02 -8.33 -5.72
N PHE A 63 0.60 -9.12 -4.82
CA PHE A 63 1.26 -8.63 -3.60
C PHE A 63 2.77 -8.70 -3.73
N VAL A 64 3.43 -7.63 -3.31
CA VAL A 64 4.88 -7.61 -3.11
C VAL A 64 5.20 -7.29 -1.66
N VAL A 65 6.34 -7.78 -1.19
CA VAL A 65 6.94 -7.37 0.07
C VAL A 65 8.32 -6.77 -0.20
N ALA A 66 8.70 -5.85 0.65
CA ALA A 66 10.04 -5.28 0.66
C ALA A 66 10.80 -5.81 1.88
N GLU A 67 12.03 -6.21 1.67
CA GLU A 67 12.93 -6.72 2.71
C GLU A 67 14.17 -5.85 2.85
N THR A 68 14.59 -5.63 4.08
CA THR A 68 15.91 -5.11 4.41
C THR A 68 16.54 -6.00 5.48
N ASP A 69 17.78 -6.42 5.29
CA ASP A 69 18.47 -7.35 6.21
C ASP A 69 17.65 -8.64 6.49
N SER A 70 17.00 -9.20 5.45
CA SER A 70 16.14 -10.39 5.50
C SER A 70 14.87 -10.24 6.35
N ASN A 71 14.49 -9.01 6.70
CA ASN A 71 13.25 -8.73 7.41
C ASN A 71 12.27 -7.99 6.51
N VAL A 72 11.02 -8.44 6.49
CA VAL A 72 9.94 -7.75 5.77
C VAL A 72 9.66 -6.42 6.47
N CYS A 73 9.76 -5.33 5.71
CA CYS A 73 9.54 -3.97 6.20
C CYS A 73 8.56 -3.16 5.35
N GLY A 74 8.01 -3.77 4.32
CA GLY A 74 6.99 -3.13 3.48
C GLY A 74 6.09 -4.15 2.80
N VAL A 75 4.89 -3.72 2.42
CA VAL A 75 3.92 -4.50 1.66
C VAL A 75 3.19 -3.59 0.68
N GLY A 76 3.02 -4.08 -0.54
CA GLY A 76 2.29 -3.38 -1.59
C GLY A 76 1.35 -4.33 -2.34
N MET A 77 0.29 -3.78 -2.93
CA MET A 77 -0.65 -4.58 -3.72
C MET A 77 -1.30 -3.76 -4.82
N VAL A 78 -1.37 -4.37 -6.00
CA VAL A 78 -2.11 -3.85 -7.16
C VAL A 78 -3.11 -4.88 -7.65
N ARG A 79 -4.27 -4.40 -8.10
CA ARG A 79 -5.31 -5.23 -8.73
C ARG A 79 -5.25 -5.14 -10.24
N ARG A 80 -5.81 -6.14 -10.92
CA ARG A 80 -5.92 -6.16 -12.39
C ARG A 80 -6.78 -5.03 -12.97
N ASN A 81 -7.64 -4.41 -12.17
CA ASN A 81 -8.41 -3.22 -12.57
C ASN A 81 -7.62 -1.91 -12.48
N GLY A 82 -6.37 -1.96 -12.00
CA GLY A 82 -5.51 -0.79 -11.83
C GLY A 82 -5.51 -0.16 -10.44
N ASP A 83 -6.28 -0.70 -9.48
CA ASP A 83 -6.29 -0.19 -8.12
C ASP A 83 -5.01 -0.58 -7.37
N LEU A 84 -4.32 0.41 -6.84
CA LEU A 84 -3.20 0.24 -5.91
C LEU A 84 -3.76 0.37 -4.49
N ASP A 85 -4.08 -0.75 -3.87
CA ASP A 85 -4.77 -0.75 -2.58
C ASP A 85 -3.85 -0.68 -1.36
N LEU A 86 -2.62 -1.16 -1.49
CA LEU A 86 -1.64 -1.16 -0.40
C LEU A 86 -0.29 -0.66 -0.87
N CYS A 87 0.29 0.24 -0.08
CA CYS A 87 1.70 0.60 -0.11
C CYS A 87 2.08 1.10 1.29
N TYR A 88 2.44 0.17 2.16
CA TYR A 88 2.74 0.45 3.56
C TYR A 88 4.17 0.07 3.89
N VAL A 89 4.83 0.92 4.68
CA VAL A 89 6.20 0.73 5.15
C VAL A 89 6.20 0.70 6.67
N GLN A 90 7.04 -0.14 7.24
CA GLN A 90 7.21 -0.22 8.69
C GLN A 90 7.63 1.14 9.28
N PRO A 91 7.03 1.58 10.41
CA PRO A 91 7.46 2.79 11.09
C PRO A 91 8.97 2.80 11.36
N GLY A 92 9.61 3.94 11.10
CA GLY A 92 11.06 4.09 11.21
C GLY A 92 11.83 3.72 9.94
N LYS A 93 11.15 3.21 8.92
CA LYS A 93 11.75 2.87 7.62
C LYS A 93 11.31 3.80 6.49
N GLU A 94 10.61 4.87 6.82
CA GLU A 94 10.17 5.87 5.85
C GLU A 94 11.38 6.62 5.25
N ARG A 95 11.21 7.16 4.05
CA ARG A 95 12.22 7.95 3.33
C ARG A 95 13.53 7.21 3.03
N LEU A 96 13.51 5.89 3.01
CA LEU A 96 14.65 5.04 2.63
C LEU A 96 14.50 4.47 1.20
N GLY A 97 13.52 4.94 0.44
CA GLY A 97 13.26 4.47 -0.92
C GLY A 97 12.48 3.15 -1.00
N ILE A 98 12.03 2.59 0.13
CA ILE A 98 11.30 1.31 0.19
C ILE A 98 9.96 1.41 -0.52
N GLY A 99 9.17 2.46 -0.22
CA GLY A 99 7.89 2.69 -0.86
C GLY A 99 8.02 2.86 -2.37
N SER A 100 9.00 3.64 -2.82
CA SER A 100 9.29 3.83 -4.25
C SER A 100 9.65 2.54 -4.95
N ALA A 101 10.48 1.69 -4.32
CA ALA A 101 10.87 0.40 -4.88
C ALA A 101 9.65 -0.53 -5.04
N MET A 102 8.76 -0.57 -4.05
CA MET A 102 7.51 -1.33 -4.15
C MET A 102 6.61 -0.79 -5.26
N MET A 103 6.43 0.53 -5.34
CA MET A 103 5.59 1.13 -6.38
C MET A 103 6.12 0.82 -7.78
N HIS A 104 7.44 0.86 -8.00
CA HIS A 104 8.04 0.46 -9.28
C HIS A 104 7.70 -0.99 -9.62
N ALA A 105 7.81 -1.92 -8.67
CA ALA A 105 7.48 -3.33 -8.90
C ALA A 105 5.98 -3.52 -9.23
N LEU A 106 5.11 -2.79 -8.56
CA LEU A 106 3.66 -2.84 -8.82
C LEU A 106 3.31 -2.24 -10.19
N GLU A 107 3.95 -1.14 -10.57
CA GLU A 107 3.77 -0.53 -11.89
C GLU A 107 4.28 -1.46 -13.01
N GLU A 108 5.39 -2.15 -12.81
CA GLU A 108 5.88 -3.16 -13.75
C GLU A 108 4.86 -4.28 -13.95
N ARG A 109 4.29 -4.80 -12.86
CA ARG A 109 3.23 -5.81 -12.96
C ARG A 109 2.02 -5.28 -13.70
N ALA A 110 1.62 -4.05 -13.45
CA ALA A 110 0.51 -3.42 -14.16
C ALA A 110 0.79 -3.30 -15.68
N ARG A 111 2.03 -2.98 -16.05
CA ARG A 111 2.44 -2.97 -17.46
C ARG A 111 2.38 -4.36 -18.09
N ASP A 112 2.83 -5.39 -17.37
CA ASP A 112 2.72 -6.79 -17.82
C ASP A 112 1.27 -7.20 -18.05
N TRP A 113 0.34 -6.70 -17.25
CA TRP A 113 -1.09 -6.88 -17.44
C TRP A 113 -1.69 -5.99 -18.54
N ARG A 114 -0.86 -5.18 -19.21
CA ARG A 114 -1.25 -4.23 -20.27
C ARG A 114 -2.22 -3.16 -19.80
N LEU A 115 -2.13 -2.77 -18.55
CA LEU A 115 -2.88 -1.63 -18.03
C LEU A 115 -2.27 -0.33 -18.55
N ASN A 116 -3.11 0.67 -18.75
CA ASN A 116 -2.71 2.01 -19.18
C ASN A 116 -2.93 3.07 -18.12
N LYS A 117 -3.49 2.69 -16.97
CA LYS A 117 -3.81 3.61 -15.88
C LYS A 117 -3.77 2.87 -14.55
N LEU A 118 -3.26 3.57 -13.54
CA LEU A 118 -3.34 3.17 -12.13
C LEU A 118 -4.07 4.25 -11.34
N GLN A 119 -4.81 3.85 -10.33
CA GLN A 119 -5.48 4.75 -9.40
C GLN A 119 -5.30 4.25 -7.97
N LEU A 120 -5.38 5.18 -7.03
CA LEU A 120 -5.21 4.87 -5.62
C LEU A 120 -5.96 5.87 -4.73
N ILE A 121 -6.18 5.46 -3.50
CA ILE A 121 -6.66 6.31 -2.42
C ILE A 121 -5.49 6.52 -1.47
N SER A 122 -5.11 7.78 -1.26
CA SER A 122 -3.99 8.15 -0.39
C SER A 122 -4.48 8.55 0.99
N THR A 123 -3.71 8.18 2.02
CA THR A 123 -3.78 8.84 3.32
C THR A 123 -3.25 10.27 3.22
N VAL A 124 -3.58 11.12 4.20
CA VAL A 124 -3.12 12.51 4.19
C VAL A 124 -1.60 12.63 4.17
N ASN A 125 -0.90 11.77 4.89
CA ASN A 125 0.57 11.82 4.99
C ASN A 125 1.29 11.28 3.74
N ALA A 126 0.65 10.43 2.94
CA ALA A 126 1.26 9.81 1.78
C ALA A 126 1.08 10.62 0.48
N ARG A 127 0.29 11.69 0.49
CA ARG A 127 -0.03 12.47 -0.70
C ARG A 127 1.21 12.96 -1.46
N THR A 128 2.14 13.59 -0.77
CA THR A 128 3.38 14.10 -1.36
C THR A 128 4.22 12.97 -1.97
N PHE A 129 4.25 11.81 -1.33
CA PHE A 129 4.94 10.63 -1.83
C PHE A 129 4.40 10.20 -3.20
N TYR A 130 3.09 10.09 -3.35
CA TYR A 130 2.47 9.73 -4.63
C TYR A 130 2.64 10.81 -5.70
N GLU A 131 2.55 12.07 -5.32
CA GLU A 131 2.79 13.19 -6.24
C GLU A 131 4.21 13.15 -6.82
N HIS A 132 5.22 12.86 -6.02
CA HIS A 132 6.60 12.69 -6.48
C HIS A 132 6.77 11.51 -7.46
N LEU A 133 5.90 10.49 -7.38
CA LEU A 133 5.89 9.37 -8.31
C LEU A 133 5.09 9.63 -9.59
N GLY A 134 4.55 10.84 -9.75
CA GLY A 134 3.80 11.24 -10.92
C GLY A 134 2.31 10.98 -10.86
N TYR A 135 1.77 10.60 -9.70
CA TYR A 135 0.32 10.49 -9.50
C TYR A 135 -0.29 11.87 -9.34
N GLN A 136 -1.43 12.09 -10.00
CA GLN A 136 -2.13 13.37 -9.98
C GLN A 136 -3.40 13.27 -9.15
N PHE A 137 -3.63 14.28 -8.32
CA PHE A 137 -4.84 14.39 -7.51
C PHE A 137 -6.08 14.55 -8.39
N THR A 138 -7.10 13.73 -8.14
CA THR A 138 -8.34 13.70 -8.93
C THR A 138 -9.57 14.06 -8.12
N GLY A 139 -9.50 14.09 -6.79
CA GLY A 139 -10.62 14.45 -5.93
C GLY A 139 -10.50 13.91 -4.53
N GLU A 140 -11.45 14.27 -3.67
CA GLU A 140 -11.50 13.80 -2.28
C GLU A 140 -12.93 13.63 -1.81
N ASP A 141 -13.13 12.71 -0.86
CA ASP A 141 -14.41 12.46 -0.19
C ASP A 141 -14.23 12.19 1.30
N SER A 142 -15.28 12.43 2.08
CA SER A 142 -15.34 11.95 3.47
C SER A 142 -15.56 10.43 3.50
N VAL A 143 -14.96 9.78 4.50
CA VAL A 143 -15.11 8.32 4.66
C VAL A 143 -16.20 8.03 5.70
N PRO A 144 -17.38 7.53 5.28
CA PRO A 144 -18.45 7.24 6.22
C PRO A 144 -18.03 6.24 7.31
N GLY A 145 -18.25 6.60 8.57
CA GLY A 145 -17.92 5.75 9.71
C GLY A 145 -16.47 5.78 10.15
N TYR A 146 -15.63 6.65 9.56
CA TYR A 146 -14.21 6.80 9.91
C TYR A 146 -13.88 8.20 10.45
N GLY A 147 -14.85 8.84 11.10
CA GLY A 147 -14.64 10.14 11.76
C GLY A 147 -14.22 11.23 10.80
N ALA A 148 -13.06 11.83 11.04
CA ALA A 148 -12.52 12.91 10.21
C ALA A 148 -11.71 12.42 9.00
N ALA A 149 -11.58 11.10 8.79
CA ALA A 149 -10.82 10.55 7.68
C ALA A 149 -11.41 10.97 6.32
N ARG A 150 -10.54 11.22 5.37
CA ARG A 150 -10.90 11.56 3.99
C ARG A 150 -10.13 10.67 3.03
N ASP A 151 -10.78 10.29 1.95
CA ASP A 151 -10.15 9.62 0.81
C ASP A 151 -9.62 10.68 -0.15
N TYR A 152 -8.34 10.60 -0.47
CA TYR A 152 -7.70 11.45 -1.48
C TYR A 152 -7.38 10.61 -2.70
N TYR A 153 -8.06 10.87 -3.80
CA TYR A 153 -7.95 10.09 -5.03
C TYR A 153 -6.82 10.58 -5.91
N TYR A 154 -6.01 9.65 -6.38
CA TYR A 154 -4.88 9.89 -7.28
C TYR A 154 -4.91 8.90 -8.44
N ALA A 155 -4.41 9.35 -9.59
CA ALA A 155 -4.28 8.51 -10.77
C ALA A 155 -3.01 8.83 -11.55
N LYS A 156 -2.52 7.83 -12.28
CA LYS A 156 -1.36 7.96 -13.15
C LYS A 156 -1.58 7.14 -14.41
N SER A 157 -1.33 7.76 -15.57
CA SER A 157 -1.25 7.04 -16.84
C SER A 157 0.09 6.32 -16.92
N ILE A 158 0.08 5.07 -17.36
CA ILE A 158 1.29 4.27 -17.58
C ILE A 158 1.30 3.75 -19.01
N THR A 159 2.50 3.47 -19.54
CA THR A 159 2.63 2.83 -20.84
C THR A 159 2.49 1.33 -20.66
N PRO A 160 1.49 0.68 -21.33
CA PRO A 160 1.36 -0.77 -21.26
C PRO A 160 2.61 -1.50 -21.74
N GLY A 161 2.84 -2.71 -21.22
CA GLY A 161 3.88 -3.60 -21.70
C GLY A 161 3.62 -4.10 -23.12
N ALA A 162 4.67 -4.50 -23.77
CA ALA A 162 4.62 -5.04 -25.13
C ALA A 162 3.89 -6.41 -25.19
#